data_0e84262619a13dfcea9b5a4c76a367ec
#
_entry.id   0e84262619a13dfcea9b5a4c76a367ec
#
_cell.length_a   1.000
_cell.length_b   1.000
_cell.length_c   1.000
_cell.angle_alpha   90.00
_cell.angle_beta   90.00
_cell.angle_gamma   90.00
#
_symmetry.space_group_name_H-M   'P 1'
#
loop_
_entity.id
_entity.type
_entity.pdbx_description
1 polymer ?
#
loop_
_entity_poly.entity_id
_entity_poly.type
_entity_poly.pdbx_seq_one_letter_code
_entity_poly.pdbx_strand_id
1 'polypeptide(L)'
;MNIQDIVRKIGPVVWPLLFFSVLSLSVIFERIWFWLRILTQERKIVDRVLDAARDDWGLATEIAERADRQPIGRFLYAPLSLPRRDPETFKLALESTAENELALMRRGEKVLELVITVAPLLGLFGTVWGLIQTLELIKISDLGTEASAGVTTGIGESLYSTAAGLVVAIFTLIFYRWFQGLLVNQVKIFRQSGNEMELLYRQFPPTDSSIRPTRKALSEVIVGDKDTKQENSRSPRKRSKKMFTEAPQTTESDSPESEDK
;
A
#
# COMPACT_ATOMS: atom_id res chain seq x y z
N MET A 1 28.80 -12.22 -26.02
CA MET A 1 28.52 -10.77 -25.94
C MET A 1 28.59 -10.42 -24.46
N ASN A 2 29.62 -9.67 -24.03
CA ASN A 2 29.84 -9.36 -22.64
C ASN A 2 28.91 -8.22 -22.18
N ILE A 3 28.44 -8.27 -20.91
CA ILE A 3 27.57 -7.20 -20.35
C ILE A 3 28.25 -5.82 -20.47
N GLN A 4 29.57 -5.77 -20.35
CA GLN A 4 30.37 -4.55 -20.53
C GLN A 4 30.25 -3.94 -21.94
N ASP A 5 30.16 -4.76 -22.97
CA ASP A 5 29.98 -4.30 -24.34
C ASP A 5 28.60 -3.71 -24.58
N ILE A 6 27.58 -4.28 -23.94
CA ILE A 6 26.19 -3.77 -23.97
C ILE A 6 26.09 -2.42 -23.27
N VAL A 7 26.67 -2.31 -22.07
CA VAL A 7 26.69 -1.05 -21.28
C VAL A 7 27.39 0.06 -22.04
N ARG A 8 28.49 -0.24 -22.72
CA ARG A 8 29.25 0.71 -23.51
C ARG A 8 28.50 1.21 -24.75
N LYS A 9 27.68 0.34 -25.36
CA LYS A 9 26.88 0.63 -26.56
C LYS A 9 25.62 1.46 -26.29
N ILE A 10 25.02 1.36 -25.11
CA ILE A 10 23.78 2.08 -24.78
C ILE A 10 24.07 3.51 -24.28
N GLY A 11 25.31 3.82 -23.91
CA GLY A 11 25.69 5.16 -23.42
C GLY A 11 25.16 5.50 -22.01
N PRO A 12 25.10 6.80 -21.61
CA PRO A 12 24.77 7.22 -20.24
C PRO A 12 23.34 6.86 -19.81
N VAL A 13 22.45 6.60 -20.77
CA VAL A 13 21.04 6.23 -20.53
C VAL A 13 20.91 4.83 -19.92
N VAL A 14 21.96 4.02 -19.99
CA VAL A 14 22.02 2.70 -19.36
C VAL A 14 21.73 2.75 -17.85
N TRP A 15 22.25 3.74 -17.16
CA TRP A 15 22.13 3.83 -15.70
C TRP A 15 20.68 4.01 -15.22
N PRO A 16 19.92 5.01 -15.71
CA PRO A 16 18.51 5.13 -15.36
C PRO A 16 17.69 3.93 -15.83
N LEU A 17 17.97 3.36 -17.00
CA LEU A 17 17.26 2.19 -17.50
C LEU A 17 17.50 0.96 -16.63
N LEU A 18 18.76 0.74 -16.20
CA LEU A 18 19.11 -0.32 -15.26
C LEU A 18 18.40 -0.14 -13.91
N PHE A 19 18.36 1.10 -13.40
CA PHE A 19 17.64 1.42 -12.17
C PHE A 19 16.16 1.04 -12.26
N PHE A 20 15.45 1.44 -13.32
CA PHE A 20 14.05 1.08 -13.52
C PHE A 20 13.85 -0.42 -13.75
N SER A 21 14.78 -1.10 -14.40
CA SER A 21 14.76 -2.54 -14.58
C SER A 21 14.86 -3.28 -13.23
N VAL A 22 15.80 -2.90 -12.38
CA VAL A 22 15.96 -3.50 -11.04
C VAL A 22 14.76 -3.18 -10.15
N LEU A 23 14.27 -1.93 -10.21
CA LEU A 23 13.09 -1.50 -9.47
C LEU A 23 11.85 -2.32 -9.85
N SER A 24 11.58 -2.49 -11.15
CA SER A 24 10.43 -3.28 -11.61
C SER A 24 10.55 -4.75 -11.19
N LEU A 25 11.74 -5.32 -11.32
CA LEU A 25 12.00 -6.71 -10.95
C LEU A 25 11.79 -6.93 -9.44
N SER A 26 12.28 -6.01 -8.61
CA SER A 26 12.08 -6.05 -7.14
C SER A 26 10.60 -6.02 -6.78
N VAL A 27 9.82 -5.10 -7.38
CA VAL A 27 8.37 -5.02 -7.14
C VAL A 27 7.65 -6.28 -7.66
N ILE A 28 8.03 -6.81 -8.81
CA ILE A 28 7.44 -8.04 -9.36
C ILE A 28 7.66 -9.21 -8.40
N PHE A 29 8.87 -9.42 -7.89
CA PHE A 29 9.15 -10.50 -6.93
C PHE A 29 8.37 -10.34 -5.62
N GLU A 30 8.34 -9.12 -5.06
CA GLU A 30 7.52 -8.83 -3.87
C GLU A 30 6.05 -9.20 -4.11
N ARG A 31 5.50 -8.83 -5.28
CA ARG A 31 4.11 -9.09 -5.63
C ARG A 31 3.81 -10.56 -5.89
N ILE A 32 4.69 -11.28 -6.56
CA ILE A 32 4.53 -12.73 -6.74
C ILE A 32 4.44 -13.41 -5.38
N TRP A 33 5.36 -13.10 -4.45
CA TRP A 33 5.36 -13.68 -3.11
C TRP A 33 4.07 -13.38 -2.34
N PHE A 34 3.61 -12.13 -2.42
CA PHE A 34 2.36 -11.68 -1.79
C PHE A 34 1.14 -12.47 -2.33
N TRP A 35 1.01 -12.56 -3.65
CA TRP A 35 -0.11 -13.25 -4.29
C TRP A 35 -0.11 -14.75 -4.03
N LEU A 36 1.04 -15.41 -4.06
CA LEU A 36 1.14 -16.83 -3.72
C LEU A 36 0.63 -17.12 -2.31
N ARG A 37 0.92 -16.23 -1.37
CA ARG A 37 0.47 -16.39 0.02
C ARG A 37 -1.04 -16.21 0.18
N ILE A 38 -1.65 -15.28 -0.55
CA ILE A 38 -3.09 -14.99 -0.44
C ILE A 38 -3.92 -16.11 -1.09
N LEU A 39 -3.60 -16.47 -2.32
CA LEU A 39 -4.41 -17.41 -3.12
C LEU A 39 -4.54 -18.81 -2.51
N THR A 40 -3.62 -19.20 -1.62
CA THR A 40 -3.53 -20.58 -1.13
C THR A 40 -4.63 -20.94 -0.12
N GLN A 41 -5.18 -19.99 0.64
CA GLN A 41 -6.08 -20.29 1.78
C GLN A 41 -7.43 -19.56 1.75
N GLU A 42 -7.61 -18.63 0.85
CA GLU A 42 -8.73 -17.70 0.83
C GLU A 42 -10.11 -18.39 0.82
N ARG A 43 -10.36 -19.27 -0.14
CA ARG A 43 -11.64 -19.97 -0.25
C ARG A 43 -11.98 -20.79 1.00
N LYS A 44 -10.99 -21.46 1.58
CA LYS A 44 -11.20 -22.25 2.80
C LYS A 44 -11.60 -21.37 4.00
N ILE A 45 -11.10 -20.14 4.08
CA ILE A 45 -11.46 -19.21 5.14
C ILE A 45 -12.89 -18.75 4.94
N VAL A 46 -13.26 -18.33 3.73
CA VAL A 46 -14.61 -17.90 3.39
C VAL A 46 -15.63 -18.98 3.73
N ASP A 47 -15.43 -20.20 3.21
CA ASP A 47 -16.36 -21.31 3.42
C ASP A 47 -16.54 -21.60 4.92
N ARG A 48 -15.45 -21.67 5.69
CA ARG A 48 -15.52 -21.94 7.13
C ARG A 48 -16.23 -20.84 7.91
N VAL A 49 -15.98 -19.57 7.58
CA VAL A 49 -16.63 -18.45 8.28
C VAL A 49 -18.11 -18.39 7.95
N LEU A 50 -18.48 -18.58 6.68
CA LEU A 50 -19.89 -18.57 6.25
C LEU A 50 -20.66 -19.77 6.78
N ASP A 51 -20.06 -20.96 6.79
CA ASP A 51 -20.70 -22.15 7.39
C ASP A 51 -20.91 -21.96 8.90
N ALA A 52 -19.90 -21.46 9.62
CA ALA A 52 -20.04 -21.15 11.02
C ALA A 52 -21.09 -20.07 11.30
N ALA A 53 -21.20 -19.05 10.43
CA ALA A 53 -22.17 -17.97 10.59
C ALA A 53 -23.64 -18.43 10.46
N ARG A 54 -23.89 -19.58 9.82
CA ARG A 54 -25.21 -20.18 9.73
C ARG A 54 -25.69 -20.76 11.07
N ASP A 55 -24.75 -21.26 11.88
CA ASP A 55 -25.05 -21.95 13.13
C ASP A 55 -24.77 -21.05 14.36
N ASP A 56 -23.61 -20.42 14.40
CA ASP A 56 -23.17 -19.59 15.54
C ASP A 56 -22.26 -18.42 15.08
N TRP A 57 -22.75 -17.20 15.27
CA TRP A 57 -22.01 -15.97 14.98
C TRP A 57 -20.76 -15.80 15.87
N GLY A 58 -20.75 -16.35 17.07
CA GLY A 58 -19.58 -16.34 17.96
C GLY A 58 -18.44 -17.19 17.38
N LEU A 59 -18.77 -18.39 16.90
CA LEU A 59 -17.80 -19.26 16.23
C LEU A 59 -17.28 -18.65 14.93
N ALA A 60 -18.16 -18.05 14.13
CA ALA A 60 -17.76 -17.34 12.91
C ALA A 60 -16.77 -16.22 13.21
N THR A 61 -17.01 -15.45 14.28
CA THR A 61 -16.11 -14.38 14.74
C THR A 61 -14.75 -14.93 15.13
N GLU A 62 -14.70 -16.03 15.88
CA GLU A 62 -13.44 -16.66 16.31
C GLU A 62 -12.63 -17.20 15.12
N ILE A 63 -13.30 -17.82 14.15
CA ILE A 63 -12.62 -18.31 12.92
C ILE A 63 -12.07 -17.15 12.09
N ALA A 64 -12.84 -16.06 11.92
CA ALA A 64 -12.41 -14.87 11.19
C ALA A 64 -11.24 -14.16 11.90
N GLU A 65 -11.27 -14.05 13.24
CA GLU A 65 -10.18 -13.49 14.05
C GLU A 65 -8.88 -14.28 13.89
N ARG A 66 -8.94 -15.62 13.90
CA ARG A 66 -7.75 -16.46 13.69
C ARG A 66 -7.17 -16.32 12.27
N ALA A 67 -7.96 -15.84 11.33
CA ALA A 67 -7.57 -15.62 9.95
C ALA A 67 -7.14 -14.16 9.67
N ASP A 68 -6.86 -13.34 10.69
CA ASP A 68 -6.51 -11.90 10.58
C ASP A 68 -5.28 -11.63 9.72
N ARG A 69 -4.38 -12.61 9.58
CA ARG A 69 -3.20 -12.53 8.70
C ARG A 69 -3.55 -12.50 7.21
N GLN A 70 -4.76 -12.90 6.85
CA GLN A 70 -5.26 -12.91 5.49
C GLN A 70 -6.21 -11.73 5.26
N PRO A 71 -6.13 -11.04 4.10
CA PRO A 71 -7.02 -9.93 3.80
C PRO A 71 -8.50 -10.29 3.91
N ILE A 72 -8.87 -11.47 3.42
CA ILE A 72 -10.26 -11.96 3.51
C ILE A 72 -10.71 -12.22 4.95
N GLY A 73 -9.79 -12.67 5.81
CA GLY A 73 -10.08 -12.87 7.25
C GLY A 73 -10.38 -11.54 7.93
N ARG A 74 -9.56 -10.51 7.72
CA ARG A 74 -9.81 -9.16 8.25
C ARG A 74 -11.12 -8.57 7.73
N PHE A 75 -11.41 -8.77 6.45
CA PHE A 75 -12.64 -8.34 5.83
C PHE A 75 -13.88 -8.95 6.49
N LEU A 76 -13.89 -10.26 6.71
CA LEU A 76 -14.99 -10.95 7.36
C LEU A 76 -15.08 -10.66 8.86
N TYR A 77 -13.94 -10.45 9.53
CA TYR A 77 -13.88 -10.14 10.95
C TYR A 77 -14.43 -8.75 11.30
N ALA A 78 -14.15 -7.75 10.48
CA ALA A 78 -14.48 -6.35 10.78
C ALA A 78 -15.95 -6.13 11.17
N PRO A 79 -16.98 -6.58 10.43
CA PRO A 79 -18.36 -6.41 10.83
C PRO A 79 -18.74 -7.28 12.05
N LEU A 80 -18.06 -8.42 12.23
CA LEU A 80 -18.32 -9.34 13.34
C LEU A 80 -17.80 -8.81 14.69
N SER A 81 -16.80 -7.96 14.67
CA SER A 81 -16.22 -7.34 15.87
C SER A 81 -16.99 -6.14 16.41
N LEU A 82 -18.01 -5.65 15.69
CA LEU A 82 -18.76 -4.48 16.10
C LEU A 82 -19.68 -4.77 17.30
N PRO A 83 -19.73 -3.85 18.31
CA PRO A 83 -20.56 -4.03 19.50
C PRO A 83 -22.05 -3.87 19.20
N ARG A 84 -22.42 -3.01 18.27
CA ARG A 84 -23.78 -2.85 17.74
C ARG A 84 -23.78 -3.23 16.28
N ARG A 85 -24.65 -4.19 15.96
CA ARG A 85 -24.69 -4.79 14.64
C ARG A 85 -26.05 -4.52 14.01
N ASP A 86 -26.37 -3.25 13.74
CA ASP A 86 -27.46 -2.95 12.84
C ASP A 86 -27.06 -3.30 11.39
N PRO A 87 -27.99 -3.70 10.52
CA PRO A 87 -27.70 -4.16 9.16
C PRO A 87 -26.96 -3.13 8.31
N GLU A 88 -27.22 -1.85 8.52
CA GLU A 88 -26.57 -0.75 7.81
C GLU A 88 -25.11 -0.60 8.21
N THR A 89 -24.84 -0.59 9.51
CA THR A 89 -23.47 -0.53 10.06
C THR A 89 -22.68 -1.77 9.69
N PHE A 90 -23.30 -2.94 9.69
CA PHE A 90 -22.68 -4.19 9.27
C PHE A 90 -22.21 -4.13 7.82
N LYS A 91 -23.10 -3.68 6.92
CA LYS A 91 -22.79 -3.48 5.49
C LYS A 91 -21.66 -2.45 5.29
N LEU A 92 -21.76 -1.31 5.96
CA LEU A 92 -20.74 -0.25 5.88
C LEU A 92 -19.36 -0.75 6.33
N ALA A 93 -19.31 -1.57 7.37
CA ALA A 93 -18.05 -2.18 7.83
C ALA A 93 -17.46 -3.13 6.79
N LEU A 94 -18.29 -3.96 6.13
CA LEU A 94 -17.86 -4.80 5.02
C LEU A 94 -17.30 -3.95 3.85
N GLU A 95 -18.04 -2.95 3.40
CA GLU A 95 -17.64 -2.10 2.28
C GLU A 95 -16.34 -1.35 2.58
N SER A 96 -16.25 -0.68 3.72
CA SER A 96 -15.06 0.07 4.12
C SER A 96 -13.83 -0.83 4.26
N THR A 97 -13.99 -2.01 4.85
CA THR A 97 -12.86 -2.94 5.01
C THR A 97 -12.44 -3.54 3.67
N ALA A 98 -13.40 -3.87 2.79
CA ALA A 98 -13.10 -4.33 1.43
C ALA A 98 -12.29 -3.29 0.65
N GLU A 99 -12.70 -2.02 0.68
CA GLU A 99 -11.97 -0.93 0.02
C GLU A 99 -10.54 -0.81 0.55
N ASN A 100 -10.35 -0.85 1.85
CA ASN A 100 -9.03 -0.77 2.47
C ASN A 100 -8.13 -1.94 2.09
N GLU A 101 -8.63 -3.17 2.16
CA GLU A 101 -7.86 -4.36 1.80
C GLU A 101 -7.51 -4.39 0.31
N LEU A 102 -8.45 -4.03 -0.56
CA LEU A 102 -8.22 -3.93 -2.00
C LEU A 102 -7.24 -2.82 -2.34
N ALA A 103 -7.26 -1.68 -1.62
CA ALA A 103 -6.28 -0.62 -1.78
C ALA A 103 -4.85 -1.10 -1.40
N LEU A 104 -4.72 -1.89 -0.33
CA LEU A 104 -3.43 -2.51 0.04
C LEU A 104 -2.95 -3.51 -1.01
N MET A 105 -3.86 -4.26 -1.64
CA MET A 105 -3.53 -5.18 -2.73
C MET A 105 -3.03 -4.47 -3.99
N ARG A 106 -3.45 -3.22 -4.25
CA ARG A 106 -2.98 -2.38 -5.36
C ARG A 106 -1.61 -1.74 -5.14
N ARG A 107 -1.04 -1.90 -3.97
CA ARG A 107 0.28 -1.35 -3.66
C ARG A 107 1.31 -1.86 -4.68
N GLY A 108 2.16 -0.97 -5.19
CA GLY A 108 3.16 -1.30 -6.20
C GLY A 108 2.67 -1.20 -7.66
N GLU A 109 1.36 -1.19 -7.95
CA GLU A 109 0.84 -1.00 -9.32
C GLU A 109 1.36 0.30 -9.94
N LYS A 110 1.34 1.40 -9.18
CA LYS A 110 1.81 2.71 -9.65
C LYS A 110 3.30 2.72 -10.05
N VAL A 111 4.12 1.92 -9.37
CA VAL A 111 5.54 1.81 -9.69
C VAL A 111 5.73 1.05 -11.00
N LEU A 112 5.01 -0.05 -11.19
CA LEU A 112 5.05 -0.81 -12.44
C LEU A 112 4.54 0.04 -13.62
N GLU A 113 3.45 0.76 -13.43
CA GLU A 113 2.89 1.68 -14.42
C GLU A 113 3.88 2.78 -14.80
N LEU A 114 4.58 3.36 -13.82
CA LEU A 114 5.65 4.31 -14.06
C LEU A 114 6.76 3.71 -14.93
N VAL A 115 7.23 2.50 -14.60
CA VAL A 115 8.28 1.84 -15.39
C VAL A 115 7.80 1.54 -16.80
N ILE A 116 6.59 1.04 -17.01
CA ILE A 116 6.02 0.77 -18.32
C ILE A 116 6.00 2.02 -19.21
N THR A 117 5.71 3.18 -18.61
CA THR A 117 5.61 4.44 -19.33
C THR A 117 7.00 5.07 -19.57
N VAL A 118 7.88 5.05 -18.56
CA VAL A 118 9.15 5.78 -18.61
C VAL A 118 10.24 4.99 -19.34
N ALA A 119 10.28 3.66 -19.22
CA ALA A 119 11.34 2.86 -19.82
C ALA A 119 11.45 3.02 -21.36
N PRO A 120 10.36 3.02 -22.15
CA PRO A 120 10.44 3.29 -23.60
C PRO A 120 10.89 4.72 -23.92
N LEU A 121 10.47 5.71 -23.12
CA LEU A 121 10.87 7.11 -23.29
C LEU A 121 12.36 7.29 -23.03
N LEU A 122 12.91 6.62 -22.01
CA LEU A 122 14.34 6.58 -21.76
C LEU A 122 15.10 5.90 -22.90
N GLY A 123 14.55 4.83 -23.46
CA GLY A 123 15.11 4.18 -24.64
C GLY A 123 15.16 5.14 -25.85
N LEU A 124 14.06 5.83 -26.11
CA LEU A 124 13.99 6.85 -27.17
C LEU A 124 14.95 8.01 -26.92
N PHE A 125 15.02 8.50 -25.69
CA PHE A 125 15.99 9.53 -25.31
C PHE A 125 17.43 9.09 -25.60
N GLY A 126 17.74 7.80 -25.34
CA GLY A 126 19.05 7.23 -25.66
C GLY A 126 19.38 7.26 -27.16
N THR A 127 18.40 7.03 -28.04
CA THR A 127 18.64 7.14 -29.50
C THR A 127 18.89 8.58 -29.92
N VAL A 128 18.12 9.51 -29.41
CA VAL A 128 18.31 10.95 -29.74
C VAL A 128 19.69 11.41 -29.26
N TRP A 129 20.06 11.05 -28.03
CA TRP A 129 21.37 11.38 -27.47
C TRP A 129 22.52 10.78 -28.29
N GLY A 130 22.44 9.51 -28.66
CA GLY A 130 23.44 8.81 -29.45
C GLY A 130 23.59 9.42 -30.86
N LEU A 131 22.47 9.80 -31.49
CA LEU A 131 22.49 10.48 -32.78
C LEU A 131 23.14 11.86 -32.71
N ILE A 132 22.86 12.64 -31.67
CA ILE A 132 23.51 13.94 -31.46
C ILE A 132 25.03 13.79 -31.39
N GLN A 133 25.51 12.85 -30.54
CA GLN A 133 26.95 12.57 -30.43
C GLN A 133 27.57 12.12 -31.76
N THR A 134 26.87 11.28 -32.50
CA THR A 134 27.36 10.78 -33.80
C THR A 134 27.49 11.92 -34.81
N LEU A 135 26.51 12.84 -34.83
CA LEU A 135 26.55 14.02 -35.72
C LEU A 135 27.63 15.03 -35.34
N GLU A 136 27.92 15.17 -34.04
CA GLU A 136 29.03 16.02 -33.59
C GLU A 136 30.41 15.52 -34.07
N LEU A 137 30.58 14.19 -34.09
CA LEU A 137 31.80 13.54 -34.57
C LEU A 137 32.05 13.81 -36.08
N ILE A 138 31.00 13.93 -36.91
CA ILE A 138 31.10 14.20 -38.35
C ILE A 138 31.68 15.60 -38.58
N LYS A 139 31.38 16.58 -37.74
CA LYS A 139 31.88 17.96 -37.89
C LYS A 139 33.37 18.09 -37.59
N ILE A 140 33.95 17.16 -36.87
CA ILE A 140 35.35 17.19 -36.43
C ILE A 140 36.25 16.37 -37.38
N SER A 141 35.66 15.38 -38.06
CA SER A 141 36.38 14.45 -38.94
C SER A 141 36.19 14.86 -40.38
N ASP A 142 37.26 15.23 -41.03
CA ASP A 142 37.28 15.58 -42.46
C ASP A 142 36.70 14.43 -43.31
N LEU A 143 36.03 14.78 -44.40
CA LEU A 143 35.19 13.97 -45.28
C LEU A 143 35.89 12.71 -45.92
N GLY A 144 36.37 11.79 -45.10
CA GLY A 144 36.96 10.53 -45.54
C GLY A 144 36.01 9.34 -45.32
N THR A 145 36.29 8.24 -46.02
CA THR A 145 35.55 6.96 -45.96
C THR A 145 35.42 6.37 -44.53
N GLU A 146 36.34 6.69 -43.63
CA GLU A 146 36.32 6.25 -42.24
C GLU A 146 35.22 6.95 -41.39
N ALA A 147 34.88 8.21 -41.76
CA ALA A 147 33.81 8.96 -41.09
C ALA A 147 32.44 8.29 -41.30
N SER A 148 32.16 7.76 -42.48
CA SER A 148 30.89 7.09 -42.81
C SER A 148 30.71 5.75 -42.03
N ALA A 149 31.79 5.02 -41.79
CA ALA A 149 31.75 3.79 -40.99
C ALA A 149 31.46 4.06 -39.51
N GLY A 150 32.04 5.17 -38.96
CA GLY A 150 31.77 5.60 -37.59
C GLY A 150 30.29 6.00 -37.35
N VAL A 151 29.69 6.73 -38.32
CA VAL A 151 28.29 7.14 -38.28
C VAL A 151 27.36 5.92 -38.28
N THR A 152 27.59 4.96 -39.18
CA THR A 152 26.76 3.75 -39.24
C THR A 152 26.81 2.95 -37.94
N THR A 153 27.98 2.86 -37.32
CA THR A 153 28.14 2.19 -36.03
C THR A 153 27.40 2.93 -34.92
N GLY A 154 27.53 4.25 -34.84
CA GLY A 154 26.86 5.10 -33.83
C GLY A 154 25.34 5.05 -33.94
N ILE A 155 24.78 5.04 -35.15
CA ILE A 155 23.35 4.84 -35.39
C ILE A 155 22.93 3.46 -34.89
N GLY A 156 23.67 2.40 -35.20
CA GLY A 156 23.39 1.06 -34.75
C GLY A 156 23.41 0.95 -33.20
N GLU A 157 24.41 1.56 -32.57
CA GLU A 157 24.53 1.55 -31.10
C GLU A 157 23.37 2.31 -30.42
N SER A 158 22.92 3.43 -31.01
CA SER A 158 21.79 4.18 -30.45
C SER A 158 20.48 3.36 -30.44
N LEU A 159 20.23 2.55 -31.46
CA LEU A 159 19.03 1.70 -31.54
C LEU A 159 18.93 0.65 -30.42
N TYR A 160 20.07 0.19 -29.88
CA TYR A 160 20.06 -0.75 -28.75
C TYR A 160 19.41 -0.16 -27.49
N SER A 161 19.51 1.14 -27.27
CA SER A 161 18.89 1.76 -26.08
C SER A 161 17.35 1.72 -26.14
N THR A 162 16.76 1.96 -27.32
CA THR A 162 15.30 1.85 -27.51
C THR A 162 14.86 0.40 -27.39
N ALA A 163 15.58 -0.53 -27.99
CA ALA A 163 15.27 -1.97 -27.87
C ALA A 163 15.30 -2.42 -26.40
N ALA A 164 16.31 -1.99 -25.63
CA ALA A 164 16.41 -2.30 -24.21
C ALA A 164 15.25 -1.70 -23.40
N GLY A 165 14.90 -0.43 -23.65
CA GLY A 165 13.77 0.23 -23.00
C GLY A 165 12.43 -0.48 -23.26
N LEU A 166 12.21 -0.89 -24.52
CA LEU A 166 11.02 -1.66 -24.89
C LEU A 166 10.97 -3.04 -24.23
N VAL A 167 12.08 -3.76 -24.15
CA VAL A 167 12.14 -5.08 -23.47
C VAL A 167 11.75 -4.94 -22.00
N VAL A 168 12.30 -3.95 -21.28
CA VAL A 168 11.96 -3.69 -19.87
C VAL A 168 10.47 -3.37 -19.73
N ALA A 169 9.93 -2.50 -20.60
CA ALA A 169 8.53 -2.12 -20.56
C ALA A 169 7.58 -3.28 -20.84
N ILE A 170 7.84 -4.07 -21.88
CA ILE A 170 7.01 -5.23 -22.26
C ILE A 170 7.01 -6.27 -21.14
N PHE A 171 8.19 -6.62 -20.60
CA PHE A 171 8.30 -7.55 -19.50
C PHE A 171 7.50 -7.07 -18.27
N THR A 172 7.67 -5.82 -17.89
CA THR A 172 6.93 -5.23 -16.77
C THR A 172 5.42 -5.21 -17.02
N LEU A 173 4.99 -4.89 -18.27
CA LEU A 173 3.59 -4.85 -18.67
C LEU A 173 2.90 -6.21 -18.54
N ILE A 174 3.58 -7.31 -18.90
CA ILE A 174 3.04 -8.67 -18.78
C ILE A 174 2.70 -8.97 -17.32
N PHE A 175 3.61 -8.72 -16.38
CA PHE A 175 3.37 -8.94 -14.95
C PHE A 175 2.32 -8.00 -14.39
N TYR A 176 2.34 -6.73 -14.79
CA TYR A 176 1.34 -5.75 -14.39
C TYR A 176 -0.08 -6.21 -14.77
N ARG A 177 -0.29 -6.66 -16.01
CA ARG A 177 -1.58 -7.19 -16.48
C ARG A 177 -2.00 -8.45 -15.73
N TRP A 178 -1.05 -9.31 -15.45
CA TRP A 178 -1.31 -10.51 -14.64
C TRP A 178 -1.79 -10.17 -13.24
N PHE A 179 -1.11 -9.26 -12.54
CA PHE A 179 -1.53 -8.80 -11.20
C PHE A 179 -2.89 -8.12 -11.22
N GLN A 180 -3.19 -7.31 -12.24
CA GLN A 180 -4.52 -6.73 -12.42
C GLN A 180 -5.61 -7.81 -12.55
N GLY A 181 -5.34 -8.88 -13.29
CA GLY A 181 -6.25 -10.02 -13.40
C GLY A 181 -6.52 -10.69 -12.06
N LEU A 182 -5.48 -10.88 -11.24
CA LEU A 182 -5.62 -11.42 -9.88
C LEU A 182 -6.44 -10.49 -8.99
N LEU A 183 -6.20 -9.19 -9.05
CA LEU A 183 -6.95 -8.20 -8.28
C LEU A 183 -8.44 -8.18 -8.64
N VAL A 184 -8.78 -8.23 -9.93
CA VAL A 184 -10.18 -8.30 -10.39
C VAL A 184 -10.88 -9.56 -9.83
N ASN A 185 -10.17 -10.67 -9.78
CA ASN A 185 -10.70 -11.90 -9.16
C ASN A 185 -10.94 -11.72 -7.64
N GLN A 186 -10.04 -11.03 -6.94
CA GLN A 186 -10.20 -10.70 -5.53
C GLN A 186 -11.44 -9.84 -5.27
N VAL A 187 -11.65 -8.80 -6.08
CA VAL A 187 -12.86 -7.96 -6.00
C VAL A 187 -14.13 -8.79 -6.09
N LYS A 188 -14.16 -9.80 -6.98
CA LYS A 188 -15.32 -10.72 -7.09
C LYS A 188 -15.51 -11.55 -5.83
N ILE A 189 -14.43 -12.11 -5.26
CA ILE A 189 -14.51 -12.94 -4.06
C ILE A 189 -14.98 -12.10 -2.87
N PHE A 190 -14.43 -10.91 -2.65
CA PHE A 190 -14.85 -10.00 -1.59
C PHE A 190 -16.33 -9.63 -1.71
N ARG A 191 -16.76 -9.26 -2.93
CA ARG A 191 -18.17 -8.92 -3.19
C ARG A 191 -19.11 -10.10 -2.94
N GLN A 192 -18.75 -11.29 -3.43
CA GLN A 192 -19.55 -12.49 -3.24
C GLN A 192 -19.65 -12.88 -1.78
N SER A 193 -18.53 -12.96 -1.08
CA SER A 193 -18.49 -13.32 0.34
C SER A 193 -19.18 -12.27 1.21
N GLY A 194 -19.05 -10.99 0.89
CA GLY A 194 -19.73 -9.90 1.59
C GLY A 194 -21.24 -9.96 1.43
N ASN A 195 -21.73 -10.18 0.22
CA ASN A 195 -23.17 -10.31 -0.05
C ASN A 195 -23.75 -11.54 0.66
N GLU A 196 -23.03 -12.66 0.65
CA GLU A 196 -23.48 -13.88 1.34
C GLU A 196 -23.52 -13.68 2.86
N MET A 197 -22.49 -13.03 3.42
CA MET A 197 -22.44 -12.68 4.83
C MET A 197 -23.56 -11.71 5.23
N GLU A 198 -23.85 -10.69 4.40
CA GLU A 198 -24.96 -9.76 4.64
C GLU A 198 -26.31 -10.47 4.58
N LEU A 199 -26.50 -11.38 3.62
CA LEU A 199 -27.73 -12.19 3.50
C LEU A 199 -27.94 -13.06 4.74
N LEU A 200 -26.92 -13.77 5.20
CA LEU A 200 -26.99 -14.56 6.42
C LEU A 200 -27.33 -13.69 7.64
N TYR A 201 -26.72 -12.51 7.74
CA TYR A 201 -26.99 -11.58 8.82
C TYR A 201 -28.44 -11.09 8.84
N ARG A 202 -29.04 -10.84 7.67
CA ARG A 202 -30.46 -10.42 7.55
C ARG A 202 -31.44 -11.57 7.81
N GLN A 203 -31.06 -12.79 7.45
CA GLN A 203 -31.91 -13.98 7.66
C GLN A 203 -31.83 -14.51 9.10
N PHE A 204 -30.66 -14.49 9.68
CA PHE A 204 -30.37 -15.03 11.00
C PHE A 204 -29.61 -14.00 11.85
N PRO A 205 -30.30 -12.93 12.30
CA PRO A 205 -29.63 -11.92 13.10
C PRO A 205 -29.11 -12.53 14.40
N PRO A 206 -27.89 -12.19 14.84
CA PRO A 206 -27.36 -12.71 16.09
C PRO A 206 -28.25 -12.30 17.26
N THR A 207 -28.69 -13.28 18.02
CA THR A 207 -29.42 -13.02 19.26
C THR A 207 -28.45 -12.51 20.30
N ASP A 208 -28.88 -11.56 21.14
CA ASP A 208 -28.03 -10.84 22.14
C ASP A 208 -27.25 -11.77 23.08
N SER A 209 -27.70 -13.05 23.24
CA SER A 209 -27.05 -14.09 24.03
C SER A 209 -25.80 -14.72 23.38
N SER A 210 -25.59 -14.57 22.07
CA SER A 210 -24.44 -15.15 21.36
C SER A 210 -23.21 -14.23 21.38
N ILE A 211 -23.35 -13.01 21.89
CA ILE A 211 -22.26 -12.03 22.03
C ILE A 211 -21.58 -12.26 23.39
N ARG A 212 -20.84 -13.34 23.52
CA ARG A 212 -19.86 -13.42 24.63
C ARG A 212 -18.66 -12.57 24.23
N PRO A 213 -18.34 -11.48 24.95
CA PRO A 213 -17.12 -10.75 24.69
C PRO A 213 -15.95 -11.72 24.81
N THR A 214 -15.14 -11.81 23.79
CA THR A 214 -13.96 -12.67 23.75
C THR A 214 -13.17 -12.46 25.03
N ARG A 215 -12.73 -13.54 25.67
CA ARG A 215 -12.03 -13.55 26.99
C ARG A 215 -10.85 -12.56 27.05
N LYS A 216 -10.32 -12.18 25.89
CA LYS A 216 -9.25 -11.20 25.71
C LYS A 216 -9.75 -9.74 25.87
N ALA A 217 -10.93 -9.39 25.35
CA ALA A 217 -11.53 -8.07 25.55
C ALA A 217 -11.92 -7.85 27.02
N LEU A 218 -12.39 -8.89 27.72
CA LEU A 218 -12.64 -8.83 29.16
C LEU A 218 -11.34 -8.67 29.96
N SER A 219 -10.24 -9.29 29.55
CA SER A 219 -8.95 -9.13 30.24
C SER A 219 -8.37 -7.73 30.05
N GLU A 220 -8.51 -7.11 28.88
CA GLU A 220 -8.04 -5.73 28.62
C GLU A 220 -8.87 -4.68 29.36
N VAL A 221 -10.20 -4.85 29.45
CA VAL A 221 -11.07 -3.96 30.23
C VAL A 221 -10.78 -4.07 31.72
N ILE A 222 -10.54 -5.28 32.24
CA ILE A 222 -10.25 -5.53 33.68
C ILE A 222 -8.84 -5.04 34.04
N VAL A 223 -7.86 -5.12 33.12
CA VAL A 223 -6.50 -4.61 33.32
C VAL A 223 -6.49 -3.09 33.27
N GLY A 224 -7.21 -2.46 32.31
CA GLY A 224 -7.34 -1.01 32.23
C GLY A 224 -8.01 -0.37 33.43
N ASP A 225 -8.98 -1.03 34.08
CA ASP A 225 -9.66 -0.51 35.29
C ASP A 225 -8.77 -0.62 36.56
N LYS A 226 -7.82 -1.53 36.58
CA LYS A 226 -6.85 -1.64 37.69
C LYS A 226 -5.79 -0.55 37.66
N ASP A 227 -5.34 -0.15 36.50
CA ASP A 227 -4.33 0.91 36.35
C ASP A 227 -4.91 2.28 36.66
N THR A 228 -6.17 2.54 36.32
CA THR A 228 -6.86 3.82 36.63
C THR A 228 -7.17 3.98 38.12
N LYS A 229 -7.40 2.88 38.86
CA LYS A 229 -7.65 2.92 40.32
C LYS A 229 -6.37 3.07 41.15
N GLN A 230 -5.21 2.65 40.62
CA GLN A 230 -3.94 2.76 41.35
C GLN A 230 -3.29 4.12 41.21
N GLU A 231 -3.58 4.87 40.15
CA GLU A 231 -3.07 6.23 39.95
C GLU A 231 -3.80 7.29 40.80
N ASN A 232 -5.04 7.02 41.16
CA ASN A 232 -5.85 7.94 41.98
C ASN A 232 -5.66 7.75 43.50
N SER A 233 -4.84 6.77 43.95
CA SER A 233 -4.58 6.54 45.39
C SER A 233 -3.21 7.03 45.87
N ARG A 234 -2.40 7.63 44.98
CA ARG A 234 -1.11 8.23 45.36
C ARG A 234 -1.17 9.78 45.35
N SER A 235 -1.87 10.34 46.31
CA SER A 235 -1.72 11.72 46.70
C SER A 235 -0.59 11.84 47.73
N PRO A 236 0.43 12.66 47.52
CA PRO A 236 1.43 12.90 48.54
C PRO A 236 1.02 14.04 49.46
N ARG A 237 0.86 13.66 50.70
CA ARG A 237 0.71 14.53 51.85
C ARG A 237 2.08 15.07 52.27
N LYS A 238 2.11 16.41 52.60
CA LYS A 238 3.12 17.17 53.35
C LYS A 238 4.30 17.72 52.54
N ARG A 239 4.61 19.01 52.69
CA ARG A 239 4.90 19.76 53.92
C ARG A 239 5.03 21.26 53.65
N SER A 240 4.23 22.03 54.30
CA SER A 240 4.43 23.23 55.11
C SER A 240 5.78 23.93 55.10
N LYS A 241 5.65 25.25 55.01
CA LYS A 241 6.33 26.32 55.76
C LYS A 241 7.44 27.11 55.10
N LYS A 242 7.14 28.33 55.00
CA LYS A 242 7.72 29.61 55.45
C LYS A 242 7.95 30.52 54.26
N MET A 243 7.44 31.62 54.28
CA MET A 243 7.37 32.87 55.08
C MET A 243 7.89 34.03 54.23
N PHE A 244 7.00 35.00 54.14
CA PHE A 244 7.23 36.43 54.39
C PHE A 244 7.62 37.34 53.23
N THR A 245 6.76 38.36 53.07
CA THR A 245 7.07 39.79 52.77
C THR A 245 7.29 40.06 51.28
N GLU A 246 6.64 40.93 50.61
CA GLU A 246 6.13 42.30 50.80
C GLU A 246 5.34 42.70 49.55
N ALA A 247 4.22 43.33 49.71
CA ALA A 247 3.58 44.20 48.73
C ALA A 247 4.26 45.62 48.86
N PRO A 248 3.97 46.66 48.08
CA PRO A 248 2.77 46.91 47.32
C PRO A 248 2.95 47.78 46.02
N GLN A 249 1.80 48.07 45.43
CA GLN A 249 1.40 49.29 44.70
C GLN A 249 1.74 49.45 43.22
N THR A 250 0.68 49.66 42.53
CA THR A 250 -0.01 50.74 41.82
C THR A 250 0.49 50.94 40.42
N THR A 251 -0.28 51.12 39.43
CA THR A 251 -1.37 52.01 39.00
C THR A 251 -1.73 51.58 37.58
N GLU A 252 -2.98 51.44 37.28
CA GLU A 252 -3.87 52.39 36.61
C GLU A 252 -3.68 52.54 35.09
N SER A 253 -4.83 52.41 34.45
CA SER A 253 -5.36 53.06 33.23
C SER A 253 -4.78 52.54 31.91
N ASP A 254 -5.44 52.35 30.85
CA ASP A 254 -6.67 52.93 30.32
C ASP A 254 -7.04 52.18 29.07
N SER A 255 -8.28 51.93 28.86
CA SER A 255 -8.89 51.75 27.54
C SER A 255 -9.05 53.13 26.90
N PRO A 256 -9.46 53.38 25.68
CA PRO A 256 -10.20 52.54 24.72
C PRO A 256 -9.91 52.81 23.23
N GLU A 257 -10.79 52.16 22.43
CA GLU A 257 -11.34 52.62 21.11
C GLU A 257 -10.47 52.55 19.85
N SER A 258 -11.02 51.88 18.97
CA SER A 258 -11.80 52.19 17.77
C SER A 258 -11.08 52.01 16.43
N GLU A 259 -11.84 51.31 15.61
CA GLU A 259 -12.21 51.57 14.20
C GLU A 259 -11.20 51.49 13.07
N ASP A 260 -11.70 50.73 12.10
CA ASP A 260 -11.75 51.00 10.66
C ASP A 260 -10.49 50.77 9.79
N LYS A 261 -10.51 49.79 9.06
CA LYS A 261 -10.85 49.74 7.61
C LYS A 261 -10.69 48.33 7.05
#